data_929b82e9a287bd76faf2a65056a3111e
#
_entry.id   929b82e9a287bd76faf2a65056a3111e
#
_cell.length_a   1.000
_cell.length_b   1.000
_cell.length_c   1.000
_cell.angle_alpha   90.00
_cell.angle_beta   90.00
_cell.angle_gamma   90.00
#
_symmetry.space_group_name_H-M   'P 1'
#
loop_
_entity.id
_entity.type
_entity.pdbx_description
1 polymer ?
#
loop_
_entity_poly.entity_id
_entity_poly.type
_entity_poly.pdbx_seq_one_letter_code
_entity_poly.pdbx_strand_id
1 'polypeptide(L)'
;MQTQIRLSRDSSIRTYGMRASAIPYRTEIERSLSSGESVVIDFAGNDVTQSFVDELIGALILKEGRQVVSRLAFENCTNDVKGIIKFVVHDRV
;
A
#
# COMPACT_ATOMS: atom_id res chain seq x y z
N MET A 1 -15.31 -8.72 7.00
CA MET A 1 -14.78 -7.64 7.84
C MET A 1 -13.72 -6.86 7.09
N GLN A 2 -13.38 -5.69 7.57
CA GLN A 2 -12.43 -4.80 6.92
C GLN A 2 -11.35 -4.39 7.91
N THR A 3 -10.10 -4.49 7.48
CA THR A 3 -8.95 -4.06 8.28
C THR A 3 -8.47 -2.71 7.76
N GLN A 4 -8.20 -1.78 8.66
CA GLN A 4 -7.62 -0.50 8.29
C GLN A 4 -6.17 -0.47 8.73
N ILE A 5 -5.28 -0.14 7.79
CA ILE A 5 -3.86 -0.01 8.04
C ILE A 5 -3.48 1.42 7.73
N ARG A 6 -2.99 2.13 8.74
CA ARG A 6 -2.65 3.54 8.60
C ARG A 6 -1.14 3.73 8.68
N LEU A 7 -0.60 4.50 7.74
CA LEU A 7 0.81 4.87 7.79
C LEU A 7 1.01 5.88 8.92
N SER A 8 2.09 5.69 9.67
CA SER A 8 2.40 6.58 10.80
C SER A 8 2.74 7.98 10.31
N ARG A 9 2.29 8.98 11.05
CA ARG A 9 2.70 10.36 10.84
C ARG A 9 3.74 10.73 11.88
N ASP A 10 4.87 10.10 11.79
CA ASP A 10 5.99 10.38 12.68
C ASP A 10 6.72 11.62 12.16
N SER A 11 6.90 12.61 13.03
CA SER A 11 7.55 13.86 12.63
C SER A 11 9.01 13.66 12.24
N SER A 12 9.62 12.56 12.62
CA SER A 12 11.00 12.23 12.25
C SER A 12 11.07 11.57 10.87
N ILE A 13 9.93 11.10 10.34
CA ILE A 13 9.86 10.44 9.04
C ILE A 13 8.99 11.30 8.14
N ARG A 14 9.60 12.01 7.20
CA ARG A 14 8.86 12.90 6.31
C ARG A 14 8.38 12.22 5.06
N THR A 15 9.07 11.16 4.66
CA THR A 15 8.77 10.47 3.40
C THR A 15 8.99 8.98 3.60
N TYR A 16 8.05 8.20 3.12
CA TYR A 16 8.22 6.76 3.05
C TYR A 16 8.95 6.46 1.74
N GLY A 17 10.28 6.59 1.76
CA GLY A 17 11.09 6.51 0.58
C GLY A 17 11.79 5.19 0.35
N MET A 18 11.94 4.39 1.39
CA MET A 18 12.69 3.14 1.30
C MET A 18 11.77 1.95 1.13
N ARG A 19 12.15 1.06 0.22
CA ARG A 19 11.41 -0.18 -0.02
C ARG A 19 11.23 -0.99 1.27
N ALA A 20 12.28 -1.08 2.08
CA ALA A 20 12.25 -1.83 3.32
C ALA A 20 11.21 -1.32 4.31
N SER A 21 10.88 -0.04 4.27
CA SER A 21 9.88 0.55 5.16
C SER A 21 8.48 0.03 4.89
N ALA A 22 8.22 -0.49 3.70
CA ALA A 22 6.91 -1.01 3.33
C ALA A 22 6.68 -2.44 3.82
N ILE A 23 7.74 -3.16 4.14
CA ILE A 23 7.63 -4.59 4.47
C ILE A 23 6.70 -4.88 5.65
N PRO A 24 6.79 -4.16 6.80
CA PRO A 24 5.86 -4.42 7.91
C PRO A 24 4.40 -4.19 7.52
N TYR A 25 4.14 -3.15 6.73
CA TYR A 25 2.78 -2.85 6.28
C TYR A 25 2.28 -3.92 5.32
N ARG A 26 3.13 -4.36 4.39
CA ARG A 26 2.76 -5.43 3.46
C ARG A 26 2.44 -6.72 4.20
N THR A 27 3.23 -7.08 5.20
CA THR A 27 2.99 -8.27 6.00
C THR A 27 1.62 -8.22 6.66
N GLU A 28 1.24 -7.06 7.17
CA GLU A 28 -0.06 -6.87 7.80
C GLU A 28 -1.20 -6.99 6.79
N ILE A 29 -1.00 -6.41 5.60
CA ILE A 29 -1.98 -6.54 4.50
C ILE A 29 -2.16 -8.02 4.13
N GLU A 30 -1.07 -8.74 3.96
CA GLU A 30 -1.11 -10.15 3.59
C GLU A 30 -1.85 -10.98 4.64
N ARG A 31 -1.62 -10.69 5.91
CA ARG A 31 -2.30 -11.40 7.00
C ARG A 31 -3.81 -11.17 6.94
N SER A 32 -4.23 -9.93 6.75
CA SER A 32 -5.65 -9.60 6.67
C SER A 32 -6.32 -10.24 5.46
N LEU A 33 -5.65 -10.20 4.31
CA LEU A 33 -6.18 -10.82 3.10
C LEU A 33 -6.32 -12.32 3.26
N SER A 34 -5.35 -12.96 3.93
CA SER A 34 -5.38 -14.40 4.18
C SER A 34 -6.55 -14.78 5.08
N SER A 35 -6.98 -13.87 5.94
CA SER A 35 -8.15 -14.08 6.80
C SER A 35 -9.48 -13.78 6.11
N GLY A 36 -9.44 -13.47 4.82
CA GLY A 36 -10.65 -13.18 4.04
C GLY A 36 -11.14 -11.75 4.16
N GLU A 37 -10.37 -10.86 4.79
CA GLU A 37 -10.77 -9.48 4.97
C GLU A 37 -10.36 -8.62 3.77
N SER A 38 -11.11 -7.53 3.56
CA SER A 38 -10.64 -6.45 2.68
C SER A 38 -9.81 -5.47 3.52
N VAL A 39 -8.97 -4.68 2.86
CA VAL A 39 -8.03 -3.81 3.55
C VAL A 39 -8.15 -2.39 3.03
N VAL A 40 -8.22 -1.43 3.95
CA VAL A 40 -8.12 -0.01 3.64
C VAL A 40 -6.72 0.44 4.08
N ILE A 41 -5.98 1.03 3.15
CA ILE A 41 -4.67 1.58 3.43
C ILE A 41 -4.81 3.10 3.48
N ASP A 42 -4.62 3.65 4.68
CA ASP A 42 -4.72 5.09 4.91
C ASP A 42 -3.31 5.67 4.89
N PHE A 43 -3.04 6.46 3.86
CA PHE A 43 -1.72 7.09 3.70
C PHE A 43 -1.52 8.30 4.58
N ALA A 44 -2.60 8.77 5.25
CA ALA A 44 -2.55 9.89 6.20
C ALA A 44 -1.90 11.15 5.59
N GLY A 45 -2.02 11.32 4.28
CA GLY A 45 -1.44 12.47 3.58
C GLY A 45 0.07 12.44 3.46
N ASN A 46 0.70 11.32 3.78
CA ASN A 46 2.15 11.18 3.67
C ASN A 46 2.60 11.05 2.23
N ASP A 47 3.78 11.58 1.93
CA ASP A 47 4.43 11.33 0.66
C ASP A 47 5.12 9.97 0.71
N VAL A 48 5.03 9.25 -0.40
CA VAL A 48 5.69 7.96 -0.55
C VAL A 48 6.38 7.92 -1.90
N THR A 49 7.36 7.05 -2.02
CA THR A 49 8.06 6.84 -3.30
C THR A 49 7.43 5.69 -4.05
N GLN A 50 7.75 5.61 -5.35
CA GLN A 50 7.34 4.46 -6.17
C GLN A 50 7.90 3.16 -5.60
N SER A 51 9.13 3.16 -5.09
CA SER A 51 9.73 1.98 -4.49
C SER A 51 8.94 1.48 -3.28
N PHE A 52 8.46 2.41 -2.46
CA PHE A 52 7.63 2.06 -1.30
C PHE A 52 6.32 1.40 -1.75
N VAL A 53 5.62 2.03 -2.69
CA VAL A 53 4.34 1.51 -3.19
C VAL A 53 4.54 0.17 -3.91
N ASP A 54 5.62 0.05 -4.67
CA ASP A 54 5.93 -1.19 -5.37
C ASP A 54 6.12 -2.34 -4.38
N GLU A 55 6.82 -2.11 -3.28
CA GLU A 55 7.00 -3.14 -2.25
C GLU A 55 5.70 -3.39 -1.49
N LEU A 56 4.90 -2.34 -1.27
CA LEU A 56 3.67 -2.45 -0.50
C LEU A 56 2.59 -3.24 -1.22
N ILE A 57 2.31 -2.90 -2.48
CA ILE A 57 1.22 -3.51 -3.25
C ILE A 57 1.67 -4.18 -4.53
N GLY A 58 2.75 -3.72 -5.16
CA GLY A 58 3.25 -4.36 -6.37
C GLY A 58 3.64 -5.81 -6.12
N ALA A 59 4.30 -6.07 -5.00
CA ALA A 59 4.66 -7.42 -4.61
C ALA A 59 3.44 -8.30 -4.38
N LEU A 60 2.36 -7.74 -3.83
CA LEU A 60 1.10 -8.47 -3.65
C LEU A 60 0.47 -8.84 -4.98
N ILE A 61 0.49 -7.93 -5.93
CA ILE A 61 -0.07 -8.17 -7.27
C ILE A 61 0.71 -9.28 -7.96
N LEU A 62 2.03 -9.27 -7.85
CA LEU A 62 2.86 -10.33 -8.43
C LEU A 62 2.59 -11.69 -7.81
N LYS A 63 2.34 -11.72 -6.50
CA LYS A 63 2.13 -12.96 -5.77
C LYS A 63 0.71 -13.50 -5.90
N GLU A 64 -0.29 -12.63 -5.78
CA GLU A 64 -1.70 -13.01 -5.68
C GLU A 64 -2.49 -12.79 -6.97
N GLY A 65 -1.94 -12.05 -7.91
CA GLY A 65 -2.63 -11.68 -9.11
C GLY A 65 -3.34 -10.34 -8.98
N ARG A 66 -3.75 -9.78 -10.11
CA ARG A 66 -4.33 -8.44 -10.17
C ARG A 66 -5.64 -8.32 -9.40
N GLN A 67 -6.39 -9.41 -9.28
CA GLN A 67 -7.67 -9.39 -8.58
C GLN A 67 -7.55 -8.96 -7.11
N VAL A 68 -6.36 -9.03 -6.52
CA VAL A 68 -6.17 -8.61 -5.14
C VAL A 68 -6.49 -7.11 -4.95
N VAL A 69 -6.31 -6.32 -6.01
CA VAL A 69 -6.57 -4.88 -5.95
C VAL A 69 -8.03 -4.58 -5.60
N SER A 70 -8.95 -5.44 -6.01
CA SER A 70 -10.38 -5.25 -5.71
C SER A 70 -10.69 -5.37 -4.22
N ARG A 71 -9.76 -5.92 -3.44
CA ARG A 71 -9.92 -6.06 -1.99
C ARG A 71 -9.16 -4.97 -1.23
N LEU A 72 -8.55 -4.03 -1.94
CA LEU A 72 -7.81 -2.93 -1.36
C LEU A 72 -8.50 -1.61 -1.64
N ALA A 73 -8.49 -0.73 -0.66
CA ALA A 73 -8.94 0.64 -0.83
C ALA A 73 -7.83 1.56 -0.31
N PHE A 74 -7.73 2.75 -0.90
CA PHE A 74 -6.67 3.69 -0.57
C PHE A 74 -7.32 5.00 -0.13
N GLU A 75 -6.93 5.48 1.05
CA GLU A 75 -7.50 6.70 1.62
C GLU A 75 -6.42 7.72 1.94
N ASN A 76 -6.83 8.99 1.91
CA ASN A 76 -5.98 10.13 2.29
C ASN A 76 -4.67 10.16 1.50
N CYS A 77 -4.76 9.88 0.20
CA CYS A 77 -3.64 9.95 -0.71
C CYS A 77 -3.52 11.34 -1.30
N THR A 78 -2.29 11.86 -1.37
CA THR A 78 -2.02 13.06 -2.16
C THR A 78 -2.20 12.73 -3.64
N ASN A 79 -2.29 13.75 -4.49
CA ASN A 79 -2.41 13.52 -5.93
C ASN A 79 -1.19 12.77 -6.48
N ASP A 80 -0.01 13.07 -5.97
CA ASP A 80 1.21 12.38 -6.39
C ASP A 80 1.15 10.89 -6.02
N VAL A 81 0.70 10.59 -4.81
CA VAL A 81 0.57 9.19 -4.35
C VAL A 81 -0.46 8.45 -5.18
N LYS A 82 -1.59 9.09 -5.52
CA LYS A 82 -2.59 8.47 -6.39
C LYS A 82 -1.99 8.09 -7.75
N GLY A 83 -1.16 8.95 -8.30
CA GLY A 83 -0.48 8.69 -9.56
C GLY A 83 0.49 7.51 -9.46
N ILE A 84 1.24 7.45 -8.37
CA ILE A 84 2.17 6.35 -8.13
C ILE A 84 1.43 5.02 -7.99
N ILE A 85 0.33 5.00 -7.25
CA ILE A 85 -0.48 3.79 -7.08
C ILE A 85 -1.00 3.31 -8.44
N LYS A 86 -1.54 4.20 -9.25
CA LYS A 86 -2.02 3.85 -10.57
C LYS A 86 -0.91 3.27 -11.44
N PHE A 87 0.26 3.88 -11.40
CA PHE A 87 1.40 3.41 -12.17
C PHE A 87 1.82 2.01 -11.76
N VAL A 88 1.94 1.77 -10.45
CA VAL A 88 2.36 0.46 -9.94
C VAL A 88 1.33 -0.61 -10.29
N VAL A 89 0.04 -0.32 -10.14
CA VAL A 89 -1.01 -1.26 -10.47
C VAL A 89 -0.98 -1.63 -11.95
N HIS A 90 -0.78 -0.66 -12.83
CA HIS A 90 -0.71 -0.93 -14.27
C HIS A 90 0.56 -1.68 -14.65
N ASP A 91 1.67 -1.34 -14.03
CA ASP A 91 2.96 -1.93 -14.38
C ASP A 91 3.04 -3.41 -13.97
N ARG A 92 2.30 -3.81 -12.95
CA ARG A 92 2.33 -5.18 -12.43
C ARG A 92 1.22 -6.07 -13.00
N VAL A 93 0.57 -5.63 -14.02
CA VAL A 93 -0.52 -6.39 -14.66
C VAL A 93 0.00 -7.55 -15.50
#